data_64f36afd72e019747ba1e10ea46a1258
#
_entry.id   64f36afd72e019747ba1e10ea46a1258
#
_cell.length_a   1.000
_cell.length_b   1.000
_cell.length_c   1.000
_cell.angle_alpha   90.00
_cell.angle_beta   90.00
_cell.angle_gamma   90.00
#
_symmetry.space_group_name_H-M   'P 1'
#
loop_
_entity.id
_entity.type
_entity.pdbx_description
1 polymer ?
#
loop_
_entity_poly.entity_id
_entity_poly.type
_entity_poly.pdbx_seq_one_letter_code
_entity_poly.pdbx_strand_id
1 'polypeptide(L)'
;MVTNIENDHMDHYGSEENIYAAFKQFVGSVRPGGAAVLCMDNSKLRRLAQETDTKVISYGIDDEQADYVAKDIVSHTGGTDYKVYKNGSLFAHVQLIVPGRHNVLNSLGALACAVEMGIKTDDILSALKTFTGAHRRFETKGRVNGVWVVDDYAHHPTEIGVTLKAALQTKPERLICVFQPHRYTRTQLLFDEFCSCFKGCGKLIVTDIYAASEEPIEGINSAKLAEGIKKVSGIDVIYMPELKDIEAYLAAEARSGDLIMTIGAGDVYKVGEALVADLQRSSENV
;
A
#
# COMPACT_ATOMS: atom_id res chain seq x y z
N MET A 1 -1.94 4.96 17.99
CA MET A 1 -0.79 4.82 17.06
C MET A 1 -1.01 5.71 15.85
N VAL A 2 0.04 6.40 15.38
CA VAL A 2 0.04 7.18 14.14
C VAL A 2 1.23 6.74 13.28
N THR A 3 0.96 6.37 12.03
CA THR A 3 1.96 5.82 11.11
C THR A 3 2.64 6.88 10.26
N ASN A 4 1.87 7.87 9.80
CA ASN A 4 2.35 9.01 9.04
C ASN A 4 1.35 10.17 9.09
N ILE A 5 1.77 11.35 8.63
CA ILE A 5 0.92 12.51 8.34
C ILE A 5 1.23 12.94 6.91
N GLU A 6 0.31 12.66 6.00
CA GLU A 6 0.40 12.97 4.57
C GLU A 6 -0.67 13.98 4.15
N ASN A 7 -0.52 14.54 2.95
CA ASN A 7 -1.47 15.49 2.38
C ASN A 7 -2.64 14.77 1.72
N ASP A 8 -3.44 14.07 2.52
CA ASP A 8 -4.67 13.43 2.08
C ASP A 8 -5.90 14.20 2.61
N HIS A 9 -7.04 14.03 1.95
CA HIS A 9 -8.30 14.71 2.28
C HIS A 9 -8.18 16.26 2.31
N MET A 10 -7.39 16.82 1.38
CA MET A 10 -7.22 18.28 1.26
C MET A 10 -8.52 19.03 0.97
N ASP A 11 -9.49 18.36 0.35
CA ASP A 11 -10.87 18.82 0.16
C ASP A 11 -11.58 19.08 1.50
N HIS A 12 -11.26 18.34 2.55
CA HIS A 12 -11.81 18.47 3.89
C HIS A 12 -11.00 19.43 4.78
N TYR A 13 -9.68 19.26 4.82
CA TYR A 13 -8.80 20.01 5.72
C TYR A 13 -8.35 21.36 5.15
N GLY A 14 -8.30 21.52 3.85
CA GLY A 14 -7.95 22.77 3.15
C GLY A 14 -6.46 23.09 3.14
N SER A 15 -5.68 22.70 4.16
CA SER A 15 -4.22 22.94 4.22
C SER A 15 -3.47 21.85 4.99
N GLU A 16 -2.16 21.74 4.75
CA GLU A 16 -1.27 20.85 5.51
C GLU A 16 -1.23 21.19 7.00
N GLU A 17 -1.27 22.48 7.33
CA GLU A 17 -1.27 22.96 8.71
C GLU A 17 -2.51 22.49 9.45
N ASN A 18 -3.68 22.48 8.80
CA ASN A 18 -4.91 22.00 9.39
C ASN A 18 -4.87 20.48 9.63
N ILE A 19 -4.31 19.72 8.68
CA ILE A 19 -4.07 18.28 8.86
C ILE A 19 -3.17 18.06 10.08
N TYR A 20 -2.03 18.77 10.14
CA TYR A 20 -1.10 18.67 11.26
C TYR A 20 -1.76 19.03 12.60
N ALA A 21 -2.54 20.11 12.65
CA ALA A 21 -3.26 20.52 13.84
C ALA A 21 -4.28 19.47 14.31
N ALA A 22 -4.99 18.81 13.37
CA ALA A 22 -5.92 17.73 13.70
C ALA A 22 -5.19 16.52 14.31
N PHE A 23 -4.03 16.13 13.77
CA PHE A 23 -3.21 15.07 14.37
C PHE A 23 -2.63 15.46 15.73
N LYS A 24 -2.25 16.74 15.92
CA LYS A 24 -1.79 17.25 17.22
C LYS A 24 -2.91 17.17 18.25
N GLN A 25 -4.13 17.58 17.89
CA GLN A 25 -5.31 17.43 18.74
C GLN A 25 -5.60 15.96 19.07
N PHE A 26 -5.52 15.06 18.06
CA PHE A 26 -5.73 13.63 18.24
C PHE A 26 -4.74 13.03 19.22
N VAL A 27 -3.45 13.33 19.09
CA VAL A 27 -2.42 12.88 20.04
C VAL A 27 -2.63 13.46 21.45
N GLY A 28 -3.00 14.74 21.53
CA GLY A 28 -3.30 15.40 22.81
C GLY A 28 -4.55 14.86 23.50
N SER A 29 -5.44 14.11 22.81
CA SER A 29 -6.63 13.48 23.39
C SER A 29 -6.36 12.16 24.12
N VAL A 30 -5.10 11.70 24.18
CA VAL A 30 -4.71 10.50 24.91
C VAL A 30 -4.99 10.70 26.42
N ARG A 31 -5.68 9.74 27.02
CA ARG A 31 -6.04 9.80 28.43
C ARG A 31 -4.81 9.79 29.34
N PRO A 32 -4.89 10.38 30.54
CA PRO A 32 -3.83 10.28 31.54
C PRO A 32 -3.41 8.82 31.79
N GLY A 33 -2.11 8.56 31.76
CA GLY A 33 -1.54 7.21 31.88
C GLY A 33 -1.45 6.43 30.57
N GLY A 34 -2.01 6.96 29.46
CA GLY A 34 -1.84 6.42 28.11
C GLY A 34 -0.55 6.90 27.43
N ALA A 35 -0.33 6.42 26.22
CA ALA A 35 0.80 6.83 25.38
C ALA A 35 0.39 6.93 23.90
N ALA A 36 1.08 7.78 23.15
CA ALA A 36 1.00 7.86 21.70
C ALA A 36 2.15 7.06 21.08
N VAL A 37 1.85 6.08 20.25
CA VAL A 37 2.86 5.33 19.50
C VAL A 37 3.03 6.00 18.13
N LEU A 38 4.22 6.57 17.86
CA LEU A 38 4.48 7.44 16.72
C LEU A 38 5.64 6.92 15.85
N CYS A 39 5.46 6.95 14.53
CA CYS A 39 6.50 6.56 13.57
C CYS A 39 7.52 7.69 13.38
N MET A 40 8.77 7.45 13.75
CA MET A 40 9.85 8.45 13.63
C MET A 40 10.44 8.56 12.22
N ASP A 41 10.10 7.66 11.29
CA ASP A 41 10.50 7.81 9.90
C ASP A 41 9.72 8.94 9.19
N ASN A 42 8.60 9.42 9.78
CA ASN A 42 7.84 10.55 9.29
C ASN A 42 8.27 11.87 9.97
N SER A 43 8.70 12.86 9.20
CA SER A 43 9.22 14.13 9.72
C SER A 43 8.19 14.95 10.52
N LYS A 44 6.90 14.92 10.10
CA LYS A 44 5.82 15.61 10.80
C LYS A 44 5.55 14.95 12.16
N LEU A 45 5.68 13.62 12.27
CA LEU A 45 5.54 12.91 13.54
C LEU A 45 6.74 13.12 14.47
N ARG A 46 7.97 13.23 13.95
CA ARG A 46 9.13 13.65 14.76
C ARG A 46 8.92 15.03 15.40
N ARG A 47 8.41 15.97 14.60
CA ARG A 47 8.05 17.31 15.11
C ARG A 47 6.94 17.21 16.16
N LEU A 48 5.88 16.45 15.90
CA LEU A 48 4.76 16.28 16.82
C LEU A 48 5.20 15.65 18.15
N ALA A 49 6.13 14.69 18.13
CA ALA A 49 6.69 14.08 19.32
C ALA A 49 7.42 15.07 20.23
N GLN A 50 8.00 16.13 19.66
CA GLN A 50 8.68 17.21 20.42
C GLN A 50 7.70 18.27 20.93
N GLU A 51 6.51 18.40 20.30
CA GLU A 51 5.53 19.43 20.62
C GLU A 51 4.39 18.94 21.54
N THR A 52 4.34 17.67 21.90
CA THR A 52 3.27 17.09 22.72
C THR A 52 3.73 16.79 24.14
N ASP A 53 2.85 17.03 25.13
CA ASP A 53 3.04 16.61 26.52
C ASP A 53 2.61 15.14 26.74
N THR A 54 2.02 14.49 25.74
CA THR A 54 1.63 13.08 25.80
C THR A 54 2.87 12.20 25.84
N LYS A 55 2.90 11.17 26.68
CA LYS A 55 3.95 10.15 26.62
C LYS A 55 4.03 9.58 25.22
N VAL A 56 5.20 9.68 24.60
CA VAL A 56 5.46 9.12 23.27
C VAL A 56 6.22 7.81 23.41
N ILE A 57 5.83 6.82 22.60
CA ILE A 57 6.57 5.61 22.33
C ILE A 57 6.91 5.67 20.84
N SER A 58 8.19 5.76 20.57
CA SER A 58 8.72 5.95 19.23
C SER A 58 9.02 4.62 18.54
N TYR A 59 8.80 4.56 17.21
CA TYR A 59 9.22 3.42 16.42
C TYR A 59 9.65 3.86 15.02
N GLY A 60 10.52 3.08 14.39
CA GLY A 60 11.01 3.38 13.05
C GLY A 60 11.92 2.31 12.47
N ILE A 61 12.34 2.53 11.24
CA ILE A 61 13.35 1.74 10.54
C ILE A 61 14.60 2.61 10.32
N ASP A 62 14.41 3.86 9.87
CA ASP A 62 15.48 4.80 9.56
C ASP A 62 15.96 5.57 10.80
N ASP A 63 15.08 5.78 11.78
CA ASP A 63 15.45 6.43 13.05
C ASP A 63 15.94 5.38 14.04
N GLU A 64 17.27 5.23 14.13
CA GLU A 64 17.90 4.27 15.03
C GLU A 64 17.81 4.65 16.54
N GLN A 65 17.32 5.84 16.86
CA GLN A 65 17.15 6.32 18.22
C GLN A 65 15.74 6.04 18.78
N ALA A 66 14.83 5.51 17.94
CA ALA A 66 13.49 5.18 18.37
C ALA A 66 13.50 4.04 19.41
N ASP A 67 12.47 4.03 20.29
CA ASP A 67 12.32 2.98 21.32
C ASP A 67 12.22 1.59 20.71
N TYR A 68 11.55 1.46 19.54
CA TYR A 68 11.45 0.23 18.77
C TYR A 68 11.99 0.44 17.37
N VAL A 69 13.01 -0.33 16.99
CA VAL A 69 13.66 -0.23 15.66
C VAL A 69 13.63 -1.57 14.95
N ALA A 70 13.18 -1.58 13.68
CA ALA A 70 13.30 -2.77 12.83
C ALA A 70 14.63 -2.75 12.07
N LYS A 71 15.41 -3.84 12.18
CA LYS A 71 16.67 -4.04 11.47
C LYS A 71 16.70 -5.41 10.78
N ASP A 72 17.69 -5.64 9.94
CA ASP A 72 17.90 -6.91 9.21
C ASP A 72 16.65 -7.34 8.43
N ILE A 73 16.04 -6.40 7.70
CA ILE A 73 14.82 -6.63 6.94
C ILE A 73 15.16 -7.44 5.67
N VAL A 74 14.56 -8.63 5.55
CA VAL A 74 14.73 -9.54 4.41
C VAL A 74 13.37 -9.81 3.78
N SER A 75 13.20 -9.36 2.53
CA SER A 75 12.01 -9.66 1.74
C SER A 75 12.24 -10.93 0.91
N HIS A 76 11.22 -11.79 0.86
CA HIS A 76 11.22 -13.04 0.10
C HIS A 76 9.83 -13.33 -0.48
N THR A 77 9.70 -14.38 -1.29
CA THR A 77 8.44 -14.73 -1.97
C THR A 77 7.27 -15.02 -1.02
N GLY A 78 7.58 -15.41 0.25
CA GLY A 78 6.57 -15.71 1.29
C GLY A 78 6.26 -14.54 2.22
N GLY A 79 6.90 -13.37 2.06
CA GLY A 79 6.68 -12.23 2.94
C GLY A 79 7.93 -11.43 3.29
N THR A 80 8.04 -10.99 4.54
CA THR A 80 9.18 -10.19 5.02
C THR A 80 9.52 -10.57 6.45
N ASP A 81 10.79 -10.90 6.70
CA ASP A 81 11.34 -11.15 8.04
C ASP A 81 12.15 -9.95 8.51
N TYR A 82 12.14 -9.67 9.80
CA TYR A 82 12.97 -8.62 10.39
C TYR A 82 13.21 -8.82 11.89
N LYS A 83 14.26 -8.16 12.41
CA LYS A 83 14.53 -8.13 13.83
C LYS A 83 14.01 -6.84 14.46
N VAL A 84 13.43 -6.95 15.65
CA VAL A 84 13.03 -5.81 16.48
C VAL A 84 14.07 -5.58 17.56
N TYR A 85 14.55 -4.36 17.66
CA TYR A 85 15.36 -3.87 18.76
C TYR A 85 14.52 -2.94 19.63
N LYS A 86 14.48 -3.18 20.94
CA LYS A 86 13.83 -2.30 21.91
C LYS A 86 14.92 -1.65 22.76
N ASN A 87 14.97 -0.32 22.77
CA ASN A 87 16.00 0.45 23.50
C ASN A 87 17.43 -0.06 23.21
N GLY A 88 17.73 -0.30 21.93
CA GLY A 88 19.04 -0.76 21.47
C GLY A 88 19.36 -2.25 21.68
N SER A 89 18.52 -3.02 22.38
CA SER A 89 18.71 -4.46 22.61
C SER A 89 17.80 -5.29 21.72
N LEU A 90 18.31 -6.42 21.20
CA LEU A 90 17.48 -7.36 20.42
C LEU A 90 16.32 -7.85 21.28
N PHE A 91 15.11 -7.62 20.80
CA PHE A 91 13.86 -7.92 21.51
C PHE A 91 13.12 -9.13 20.90
N ALA A 92 12.97 -9.16 19.56
CA ALA A 92 12.21 -10.22 18.90
C ALA A 92 12.63 -10.40 17.44
N HIS A 93 12.23 -11.55 16.86
CA HIS A 93 12.26 -11.82 15.43
C HIS A 93 10.83 -11.91 14.91
N VAL A 94 10.49 -11.09 13.94
CA VAL A 94 9.15 -11.03 13.33
C VAL A 94 9.20 -11.65 11.93
N GLN A 95 8.20 -12.48 11.64
CA GLN A 95 7.94 -13.06 10.33
C GLN A 95 6.56 -12.59 9.86
N LEU A 96 6.53 -11.93 8.71
CA LEU A 96 5.29 -11.49 8.07
C LEU A 96 5.08 -12.27 6.77
N ILE A 97 3.86 -12.66 6.48
CA ILE A 97 3.46 -13.23 5.19
C ILE A 97 3.02 -12.16 4.19
N VAL A 98 3.05 -10.90 4.59
CA VAL A 98 2.78 -9.73 3.74
C VAL A 98 4.08 -9.01 3.39
N PRO A 99 4.31 -8.65 2.11
CA PRO A 99 5.53 -7.98 1.69
C PRO A 99 5.47 -6.46 1.93
N GLY A 100 6.63 -5.82 1.88
CA GLY A 100 6.76 -4.37 1.82
C GLY A 100 7.19 -3.70 3.12
N ARG A 101 8.06 -2.71 2.97
CA ARG A 101 8.62 -1.92 4.09
C ARG A 101 7.54 -1.24 4.93
N HIS A 102 6.44 -0.80 4.31
CA HIS A 102 5.32 -0.20 5.02
C HIS A 102 4.63 -1.20 5.96
N ASN A 103 4.58 -2.49 5.59
CA ASN A 103 4.05 -3.54 6.47
C ASN A 103 5.01 -3.84 7.63
N VAL A 104 6.32 -3.70 7.44
CA VAL A 104 7.30 -3.72 8.54
C VAL A 104 7.02 -2.59 9.52
N LEU A 105 6.85 -1.34 9.05
CA LEU A 105 6.51 -0.20 9.91
C LEU A 105 5.17 -0.40 10.63
N ASN A 106 4.13 -0.83 9.93
CA ASN A 106 2.81 -1.05 10.51
C ASN A 106 2.82 -2.13 11.59
N SER A 107 3.49 -3.25 11.32
CA SER A 107 3.62 -4.37 12.27
C SER A 107 4.50 -4.01 13.45
N LEU A 108 5.58 -3.24 13.25
CA LEU A 108 6.43 -2.74 14.33
C LEU A 108 5.65 -1.81 15.27
N GLY A 109 4.87 -0.88 14.71
CA GLY A 109 3.99 -0.01 15.50
C GLY A 109 2.91 -0.77 16.25
N ALA A 110 2.29 -1.79 15.61
CA ALA A 110 1.32 -2.67 16.26
C ALA A 110 1.96 -3.49 17.41
N LEU A 111 3.17 -4.03 17.18
CA LEU A 111 3.95 -4.73 18.20
C LEU A 111 4.25 -3.79 19.36
N ALA A 112 4.74 -2.56 19.11
CA ALA A 112 5.01 -1.58 20.17
C ALA A 112 3.76 -1.29 20.99
N CYS A 113 2.59 -1.06 20.34
CA CYS A 113 1.32 -0.89 21.04
C CYS A 113 0.99 -2.10 21.94
N ALA A 114 1.07 -3.31 21.41
CA ALA A 114 0.71 -4.53 22.11
C ALA A 114 1.61 -4.81 23.31
N VAL A 115 2.93 -4.58 23.17
CA VAL A 115 3.90 -4.72 24.26
C VAL A 115 3.60 -3.72 25.39
N GLU A 116 3.31 -2.45 25.04
CA GLU A 116 2.98 -1.43 26.04
C GLU A 116 1.61 -1.67 26.72
N MET A 117 0.72 -2.43 26.08
CA MET A 117 -0.52 -2.93 26.70
C MET A 117 -0.32 -4.19 27.55
N GLY A 118 0.90 -4.72 27.67
CA GLY A 118 1.24 -5.89 28.48
C GLY A 118 0.88 -7.24 27.82
N ILE A 119 0.66 -7.27 26.51
CA ILE A 119 0.43 -8.53 25.78
C ILE A 119 1.75 -9.31 25.69
N LYS A 120 1.69 -10.62 25.89
CA LYS A 120 2.87 -11.48 25.82
C LYS A 120 3.49 -11.47 24.42
N THR A 121 4.82 -11.37 24.36
CA THR A 121 5.55 -11.30 23.09
C THR A 121 5.26 -12.47 22.18
N ASP A 122 5.16 -13.69 22.69
CA ASP A 122 4.88 -14.89 21.88
C ASP A 122 3.51 -14.82 21.22
N ASP A 123 2.49 -14.29 21.91
CA ASP A 123 1.14 -14.10 21.35
C ASP A 123 1.17 -13.05 20.22
N ILE A 124 1.92 -11.96 20.39
CA ILE A 124 2.11 -10.92 19.39
C ILE A 124 2.77 -11.51 18.13
N LEU A 125 3.87 -12.23 18.30
CA LEU A 125 4.62 -12.83 17.20
C LEU A 125 3.78 -13.86 16.45
N SER A 126 3.01 -14.68 17.17
CA SER A 126 2.07 -15.64 16.56
C SER A 126 1.00 -14.96 15.72
N ALA A 127 0.42 -13.87 16.23
CA ALA A 127 -0.58 -13.08 15.50
C ALA A 127 0.00 -12.43 14.24
N LEU A 128 1.20 -11.82 14.33
CA LEU A 128 1.87 -11.21 13.19
C LEU A 128 2.23 -12.24 12.09
N LYS A 129 2.65 -13.43 12.50
CA LYS A 129 3.00 -14.52 11.57
C LYS A 129 1.80 -15.02 10.76
N THR A 130 0.59 -14.94 11.31
CA THR A 130 -0.65 -15.41 10.66
C THR A 130 -1.44 -14.29 10.00
N PHE A 131 -1.00 -13.03 10.13
CA PHE A 131 -1.70 -11.88 9.58
C PHE A 131 -1.58 -11.83 8.06
N THR A 132 -2.69 -12.05 7.35
CA THR A 132 -2.76 -12.10 5.88
C THR A 132 -2.87 -10.74 5.20
N GLY A 133 -2.85 -9.66 5.97
CA GLY A 133 -3.08 -8.29 5.47
C GLY A 133 -4.53 -7.84 5.67
N ALA A 134 -4.79 -6.58 5.37
CA ALA A 134 -6.15 -6.05 5.30
C ALA A 134 -6.76 -6.35 3.92
N HIS A 135 -8.08 -6.50 3.87
CA HIS A 135 -8.80 -6.66 2.60
C HIS A 135 -8.42 -5.53 1.63
N ARG A 136 -8.13 -5.92 0.40
CA ARG A 136 -7.67 -5.00 -0.65
C ARG A 136 -6.40 -4.20 -0.30
N ARG A 137 -5.47 -4.75 0.50
CA ARG A 137 -4.15 -4.18 0.76
C ARG A 137 -3.08 -5.23 0.44
N PHE A 138 -2.56 -5.20 -0.79
CA PHE A 138 -1.69 -6.24 -1.37
C PHE A 138 -2.29 -7.65 -1.18
N GLU A 139 -3.60 -7.75 -1.35
CA GLU A 139 -4.37 -8.97 -1.08
C GLU A 139 -4.16 -9.98 -2.20
N THR A 140 -3.67 -11.17 -1.86
CA THR A 140 -3.59 -12.27 -2.83
C THR A 140 -5.01 -12.77 -3.16
N LYS A 141 -5.43 -12.60 -4.40
CA LYS A 141 -6.68 -13.18 -4.91
C LYS A 141 -6.50 -14.63 -5.33
N GLY A 142 -5.33 -15.00 -5.83
CA GLY A 142 -5.00 -16.38 -6.16
C GLY A 142 -3.59 -16.56 -6.69
N ARG A 143 -3.14 -17.82 -6.69
CA ARG A 143 -1.92 -18.27 -7.37
C ARG A 143 -2.31 -19.50 -8.19
N VAL A 144 -2.35 -19.36 -9.51
CA VAL A 144 -2.83 -20.40 -10.42
C VAL A 144 -1.87 -20.47 -11.61
N ASN A 145 -1.43 -21.68 -11.97
CA ASN A 145 -0.53 -21.92 -13.11
C ASN A 145 0.76 -21.08 -13.10
N GLY A 146 1.28 -20.76 -11.91
CA GLY A 146 2.46 -19.88 -11.76
C GLY A 146 2.15 -18.38 -11.91
N VAL A 147 0.90 -18.00 -12.14
CA VAL A 147 0.43 -16.60 -12.13
C VAL A 147 0.00 -16.24 -10.71
N TRP A 148 0.51 -15.11 -10.23
CA TRP A 148 0.09 -14.55 -8.94
C TRP A 148 -0.79 -13.32 -9.16
N VAL A 149 -2.02 -13.37 -8.69
CA VAL A 149 -2.98 -12.27 -8.82
C VAL A 149 -3.18 -11.59 -7.46
N VAL A 150 -3.00 -10.27 -7.43
CA VAL A 150 -3.07 -9.42 -6.23
C VAL A 150 -4.01 -8.25 -6.46
N ASP A 151 -4.75 -7.83 -5.43
CA ASP A 151 -5.55 -6.60 -5.43
C ASP A 151 -5.05 -5.61 -4.39
N ASP A 152 -5.00 -4.33 -4.74
CA ASP A 152 -4.66 -3.24 -3.82
C ASP A 152 -5.60 -2.05 -3.99
N TYR A 153 -6.08 -1.52 -2.87
CA TYR A 153 -6.99 -0.38 -2.81
C TYR A 153 -6.29 0.97 -3.10
N ALA A 154 -4.98 0.96 -3.31
CA ALA A 154 -4.19 2.16 -3.59
C ALA A 154 -4.83 3.01 -4.70
N HIS A 155 -5.05 4.27 -4.43
CA HIS A 155 -5.69 5.21 -5.32
C HIS A 155 -5.08 6.62 -5.28
N HIS A 156 -4.06 6.80 -4.45
CA HIS A 156 -3.20 7.98 -4.40
C HIS A 156 -1.82 7.63 -4.99
N PRO A 157 -1.14 8.54 -5.72
CA PRO A 157 0.17 8.25 -6.33
C PRO A 157 1.22 7.72 -5.36
N THR A 158 1.26 8.25 -4.13
CA THR A 158 2.16 7.79 -3.08
C THR A 158 1.88 6.33 -2.69
N GLU A 159 0.61 5.98 -2.48
CA GLU A 159 0.19 4.61 -2.17
C GLU A 159 0.56 3.64 -3.30
N ILE A 160 0.25 4.01 -4.56
CA ILE A 160 0.61 3.23 -5.74
C ILE A 160 2.11 2.97 -5.79
N GLY A 161 2.93 4.01 -5.58
CA GLY A 161 4.39 3.88 -5.56
C GLY A 161 4.89 2.93 -4.46
N VAL A 162 4.27 2.93 -3.28
CA VAL A 162 4.61 2.01 -2.17
C VAL A 162 4.22 0.58 -2.51
N THR A 163 3.01 0.38 -3.04
CA THR A 163 2.51 -0.93 -3.47
C THR A 163 3.35 -1.55 -4.58
N LEU A 164 3.74 -0.76 -5.59
CA LEU A 164 4.62 -1.22 -6.67
C LEU A 164 6.01 -1.59 -6.16
N LYS A 165 6.58 -0.83 -5.21
CA LYS A 165 7.86 -1.20 -4.58
C LYS A 165 7.75 -2.53 -3.84
N ALA A 166 6.65 -2.78 -3.14
CA ALA A 166 6.39 -4.06 -2.48
C ALA A 166 6.29 -5.22 -3.50
N ALA A 167 5.56 -5.00 -4.62
CA ALA A 167 5.45 -5.96 -5.70
C ALA A 167 6.82 -6.31 -6.30
N LEU A 168 7.64 -5.31 -6.61
CA LEU A 168 8.98 -5.51 -7.17
C LEU A 168 9.95 -6.24 -6.22
N GLN A 169 9.78 -6.09 -4.91
CA GLN A 169 10.59 -6.83 -3.92
C GLN A 169 10.34 -8.34 -3.98
N THR A 170 9.18 -8.78 -4.48
CA THR A 170 8.88 -10.21 -4.68
C THR A 170 9.56 -10.80 -5.91
N LYS A 171 10.23 -9.98 -6.73
CA LYS A 171 10.99 -10.33 -7.93
C LYS A 171 10.19 -11.16 -8.96
N PRO A 172 9.01 -10.70 -9.40
CA PRO A 172 8.26 -11.38 -10.45
C PRO A 172 9.02 -11.31 -11.78
N GLU A 173 8.78 -12.28 -12.68
CA GLU A 173 9.33 -12.21 -14.04
C GLU A 173 8.74 -11.05 -14.83
N ARG A 174 7.42 -10.83 -14.69
CA ARG A 174 6.72 -9.64 -15.20
C ARG A 174 5.75 -9.09 -14.16
N LEU A 175 5.70 -7.76 -14.04
CA LEU A 175 4.69 -7.06 -13.27
C LEU A 175 3.71 -6.38 -14.23
N ILE A 176 2.46 -6.84 -14.24
CA ILE A 176 1.36 -6.29 -15.03
C ILE A 176 0.37 -5.62 -14.06
N CYS A 177 0.10 -4.34 -14.24
CA CYS A 177 -0.84 -3.59 -13.43
C CYS A 177 -2.09 -3.22 -14.20
N VAL A 178 -3.25 -3.32 -13.57
CA VAL A 178 -4.53 -2.77 -14.02
C VAL A 178 -4.91 -1.66 -13.08
N PHE A 179 -4.92 -0.43 -13.56
CA PHE A 179 -5.21 0.74 -12.72
C PHE A 179 -6.56 1.37 -13.08
N GLN A 180 -7.40 1.57 -12.07
CA GLN A 180 -8.63 2.33 -12.16
C GLN A 180 -8.47 3.65 -11.39
N PRO A 181 -8.37 4.79 -12.08
CA PRO A 181 -8.38 6.08 -11.41
C PRO A 181 -9.69 6.27 -10.64
N HIS A 182 -9.64 6.91 -9.47
CA HIS A 182 -10.79 7.08 -8.59
C HIS A 182 -11.06 8.56 -8.38
N ARG A 183 -12.24 9.04 -8.84
CA ARG A 183 -12.70 10.42 -8.88
C ARG A 183 -12.02 11.30 -9.94
N TYR A 184 -12.83 12.12 -10.60
CA TYR A 184 -12.34 13.10 -11.58
C TYR A 184 -11.51 14.20 -10.93
N THR A 185 -11.95 14.71 -9.78
CA THR A 185 -11.25 15.75 -9.02
C THR A 185 -9.85 15.32 -8.60
N ARG A 186 -9.69 14.10 -8.07
CA ARG A 186 -8.37 13.56 -7.70
C ARG A 186 -7.49 13.36 -8.93
N THR A 187 -8.05 12.82 -10.01
CA THR A 187 -7.30 12.59 -11.25
C THR A 187 -6.79 13.91 -11.83
N GLN A 188 -7.58 14.98 -11.76
CA GLN A 188 -7.18 16.32 -12.18
C GLN A 188 -6.08 16.89 -11.29
N LEU A 189 -6.29 16.86 -9.96
CA LEU A 189 -5.40 17.47 -8.98
C LEU A 189 -4.01 16.85 -8.97
N LEU A 190 -3.93 15.52 -9.14
CA LEU A 190 -2.70 14.72 -9.01
C LEU A 190 -2.25 14.15 -10.35
N PHE A 191 -2.60 14.80 -11.47
CA PHE A 191 -2.34 14.27 -12.81
C PHE A 191 -0.85 14.01 -13.05
N ASP A 192 0.01 14.94 -12.71
CA ASP A 192 1.46 14.85 -12.93
C ASP A 192 2.10 13.79 -12.03
N GLU A 193 1.63 13.67 -10.79
CA GLU A 193 2.06 12.64 -9.86
C GLU A 193 1.66 11.24 -10.35
N PHE A 194 0.44 11.08 -10.89
CA PHE A 194 0.01 9.82 -11.52
C PHE A 194 0.88 9.48 -12.71
N CYS A 195 1.27 10.46 -13.53
CA CYS A 195 2.14 10.23 -14.68
C CYS A 195 3.50 9.62 -14.30
N SER A 196 3.95 9.81 -13.06
CA SER A 196 5.28 9.40 -12.60
C SER A 196 5.31 8.23 -11.61
N CYS A 197 4.16 7.84 -11.01
CA CYS A 197 4.14 6.88 -9.91
C CYS A 197 4.28 5.40 -10.33
N PHE A 198 4.11 5.05 -11.61
CA PHE A 198 4.12 3.67 -12.10
C PHE A 198 5.52 3.16 -12.49
N LYS A 199 6.59 3.77 -12.01
CA LYS A 199 7.97 3.33 -12.31
C LYS A 199 8.21 1.89 -11.84
N GLY A 200 8.75 1.07 -12.76
CA GLY A 200 9.06 -0.34 -12.50
C GLY A 200 7.93 -1.30 -12.87
N CYS A 201 6.74 -0.82 -13.18
CA CYS A 201 5.71 -1.62 -13.82
C CYS A 201 6.17 -2.02 -15.23
N GLY A 202 6.07 -3.31 -15.59
CA GLY A 202 6.42 -3.78 -16.93
C GLY A 202 5.35 -3.46 -17.98
N LYS A 203 4.07 -3.59 -17.58
CA LYS A 203 2.91 -3.25 -18.42
C LYS A 203 1.82 -2.65 -17.54
N LEU A 204 1.20 -1.56 -17.97
CA LEU A 204 0.09 -0.91 -17.30
C LEU A 204 -1.14 -0.88 -18.23
N ILE A 205 -2.26 -1.34 -17.71
CA ILE A 205 -3.58 -1.19 -18.32
C ILE A 205 -4.33 -0.15 -17.49
N VAL A 206 -4.83 0.91 -18.13
CA VAL A 206 -5.62 1.96 -17.48
C VAL A 206 -7.06 1.83 -17.97
N THR A 207 -8.00 1.65 -17.03
CA THR A 207 -9.44 1.62 -17.31
C THR A 207 -10.08 2.99 -17.05
N ASP A 208 -11.38 3.12 -17.31
CA ASP A 208 -12.10 4.37 -17.08
C ASP A 208 -12.10 4.78 -15.60
N ILE A 209 -12.23 6.11 -15.39
CA ILE A 209 -12.30 6.70 -14.06
C ILE A 209 -13.56 6.19 -13.34
N TYR A 210 -13.37 5.62 -12.15
CA TYR A 210 -14.48 5.36 -11.24
C TYR A 210 -14.96 6.68 -10.62
N ALA A 211 -16.12 7.15 -11.05
CA ALA A 211 -16.61 8.49 -10.73
C ALA A 211 -16.91 8.71 -9.24
N ALA A 212 -17.30 7.66 -8.48
CA ALA A 212 -17.70 7.75 -7.06
C ALA A 212 -18.70 8.90 -6.81
N SER A 213 -19.73 9.00 -7.65
CA SER A 213 -20.78 10.02 -7.65
C SER A 213 -20.34 11.45 -8.05
N GLU A 214 -19.13 11.62 -8.58
CA GLU A 214 -18.73 12.89 -9.18
C GLU A 214 -19.22 13.00 -10.63
N GLU A 215 -19.53 14.23 -11.07
CA GLU A 215 -19.76 14.52 -12.48
C GLU A 215 -18.43 14.56 -13.25
N PRO A 216 -18.44 14.17 -14.54
CA PRO A 216 -17.27 14.28 -15.38
C PRO A 216 -16.73 15.70 -15.49
N ILE A 217 -15.41 15.85 -15.42
CA ILE A 217 -14.72 17.13 -15.59
C ILE A 217 -14.21 17.22 -17.04
N GLU A 218 -14.55 18.32 -17.74
CA GLU A 218 -14.10 18.55 -19.10
C GLU A 218 -12.57 18.46 -19.23
N GLY A 219 -12.10 17.66 -20.17
CA GLY A 219 -10.68 17.48 -20.43
C GLY A 219 -9.97 16.48 -19.52
N ILE A 220 -10.64 15.89 -18.51
CA ILE A 220 -10.10 14.88 -17.59
C ILE A 220 -10.71 13.52 -17.95
N ASN A 221 -9.87 12.59 -18.39
CA ASN A 221 -10.26 11.22 -18.72
C ASN A 221 -9.05 10.27 -18.66
N SER A 222 -9.32 8.97 -18.59
CA SER A 222 -8.28 7.93 -18.48
C SER A 222 -7.41 7.80 -19.73
N ALA A 223 -7.93 8.10 -20.93
CA ALA A 223 -7.13 8.05 -22.15
C ALA A 223 -5.96 9.08 -22.09
N LYS A 224 -6.26 10.33 -21.72
CA LYS A 224 -5.23 11.37 -21.52
C LYS A 224 -4.26 10.99 -20.41
N LEU A 225 -4.75 10.40 -19.32
CA LEU A 225 -3.89 9.96 -18.23
C LEU A 225 -2.94 8.86 -18.70
N ALA A 226 -3.45 7.86 -19.44
CA ALA A 226 -2.63 6.79 -20.02
C ALA A 226 -1.53 7.34 -20.96
N GLU A 227 -1.86 8.31 -21.81
CA GLU A 227 -0.89 9.01 -22.67
C GLU A 227 0.16 9.75 -21.82
N GLY A 228 -0.26 10.47 -20.77
CA GLY A 228 0.63 11.17 -19.85
C GLY A 228 1.58 10.22 -19.15
N ILE A 229 1.08 9.11 -18.62
CA ILE A 229 1.90 8.07 -17.97
C ILE A 229 2.92 7.50 -18.97
N LYS A 230 2.48 7.12 -20.17
CA LYS A 230 3.36 6.58 -21.20
C LYS A 230 4.49 7.55 -21.56
N LYS A 231 4.16 8.82 -21.71
CA LYS A 231 5.13 9.89 -22.07
C LYS A 231 6.16 10.12 -20.98
N VAL A 232 5.74 10.12 -19.70
CA VAL A 232 6.61 10.47 -18.58
C VAL A 232 7.40 9.26 -18.07
N SER A 233 6.77 8.10 -17.95
CA SER A 233 7.37 6.89 -17.39
C SER A 233 8.11 6.02 -18.42
N GLY A 234 7.74 6.11 -19.69
CA GLY A 234 8.29 5.27 -20.77
C GLY A 234 7.90 3.80 -20.70
N ILE A 235 6.96 3.41 -19.83
CA ILE A 235 6.47 2.04 -19.71
C ILE A 235 5.45 1.71 -20.82
N ASP A 236 5.18 0.41 -21.01
CA ASP A 236 4.11 -0.06 -21.90
C ASP A 236 2.74 0.22 -21.25
N VAL A 237 1.98 1.16 -21.83
CA VAL A 237 0.66 1.58 -21.33
C VAL A 237 -0.40 1.35 -22.37
N ILE A 238 -1.49 0.68 -21.97
CA ILE A 238 -2.68 0.43 -22.77
C ILE A 238 -3.87 1.08 -22.07
N TYR A 239 -4.64 1.90 -22.79
CA TYR A 239 -5.95 2.34 -22.32
C TYR A 239 -7.02 1.33 -22.80
N MET A 240 -7.79 0.80 -21.86
CA MET A 240 -8.84 -0.18 -22.11
C MET A 240 -10.02 0.14 -21.17
N PRO A 241 -11.08 0.81 -21.66
CA PRO A 241 -12.14 1.36 -20.81
C PRO A 241 -12.94 0.29 -20.06
N GLU A 242 -13.26 -0.83 -20.73
CA GLU A 242 -14.18 -1.82 -20.22
C GLU A 242 -13.45 -2.93 -19.45
N LEU A 243 -13.93 -3.21 -18.23
CA LEU A 243 -13.32 -4.26 -17.36
C LEU A 243 -13.36 -5.65 -18.03
N LYS A 244 -14.43 -5.97 -18.77
CA LYS A 244 -14.56 -7.26 -19.49
C LYS A 244 -13.51 -7.46 -20.57
N ASP A 245 -13.11 -6.38 -21.26
CA ASP A 245 -12.07 -6.45 -22.28
C ASP A 245 -10.71 -6.70 -21.63
N ILE A 246 -10.48 -6.10 -20.44
CA ILE A 246 -9.28 -6.34 -19.65
C ILE A 246 -9.22 -7.78 -19.16
N GLU A 247 -10.34 -8.35 -18.70
CA GLU A 247 -10.44 -9.76 -18.28
C GLU A 247 -10.04 -10.69 -19.43
N ALA A 248 -10.64 -10.51 -20.61
CA ALA A 248 -10.32 -11.30 -21.80
C ALA A 248 -8.85 -11.14 -22.24
N TYR A 249 -8.33 -9.92 -22.20
CA TYR A 249 -6.95 -9.62 -22.55
C TYR A 249 -5.98 -10.34 -21.60
N LEU A 250 -6.20 -10.23 -20.27
CA LEU A 250 -5.34 -10.86 -19.28
C LEU A 250 -5.41 -12.39 -19.34
N ALA A 251 -6.59 -12.96 -19.57
CA ALA A 251 -6.75 -14.41 -19.72
C ALA A 251 -5.92 -14.98 -20.90
N ALA A 252 -5.77 -14.20 -21.98
CA ALA A 252 -4.95 -14.58 -23.14
C ALA A 252 -3.44 -14.32 -22.95
N GLU A 253 -3.07 -13.31 -22.16
CA GLU A 253 -1.69 -12.84 -22.00
C GLU A 253 -0.95 -13.41 -20.79
N ALA A 254 -1.68 -13.85 -19.74
CA ALA A 254 -1.09 -14.31 -18.50
C ALA A 254 -0.23 -15.58 -18.69
N ARG A 255 0.93 -15.61 -18.06
CA ARG A 255 1.88 -16.74 -18.10
C ARG A 255 2.54 -16.95 -16.75
N SER A 256 3.06 -18.16 -16.57
CA SER A 256 3.85 -18.48 -15.36
C SER A 256 4.96 -17.45 -15.12
N GLY A 257 5.16 -17.07 -13.86
CA GLY A 257 6.10 -16.02 -13.45
C GLY A 257 5.50 -14.61 -13.37
N ASP A 258 4.28 -14.41 -13.85
CA ASP A 258 3.62 -13.10 -13.77
C ASP A 258 3.10 -12.80 -12.36
N LEU A 259 3.27 -11.54 -11.96
CA LEU A 259 2.48 -10.88 -10.93
C LEU A 259 1.52 -9.91 -11.62
N ILE A 260 0.22 -10.21 -11.53
CA ILE A 260 -0.86 -9.36 -12.06
C ILE A 260 -1.53 -8.64 -10.89
N MET A 261 -1.58 -7.32 -10.96
CA MET A 261 -2.04 -6.49 -9.85
C MET A 261 -3.16 -5.57 -10.28
N THR A 262 -4.34 -5.69 -9.64
CA THR A 262 -5.41 -4.69 -9.75
C THR A 262 -5.20 -3.60 -8.71
N ILE A 263 -5.29 -2.33 -9.14
CA ILE A 263 -4.99 -1.16 -8.31
C ILE A 263 -6.12 -0.13 -8.45
N GLY A 264 -6.76 0.23 -7.34
CA GLY A 264 -7.80 1.26 -7.32
C GLY A 264 -8.87 1.06 -6.25
N ALA A 265 -9.53 2.15 -5.85
CA ALA A 265 -10.57 2.14 -4.81
C ALA A 265 -11.98 1.79 -5.36
N GLY A 266 -12.12 1.67 -6.69
CA GLY A 266 -13.36 1.28 -7.36
C GLY A 266 -13.54 -0.23 -7.45
N ASP A 267 -14.07 -0.68 -8.57
CA ASP A 267 -14.47 -2.07 -8.80
C ASP A 267 -13.48 -2.89 -9.66
N VAL A 268 -12.29 -2.35 -9.94
CA VAL A 268 -11.21 -3.00 -10.69
C VAL A 268 -10.79 -4.35 -10.10
N TYR A 269 -10.96 -4.57 -8.78
CA TYR A 269 -10.67 -5.84 -8.13
C TYR A 269 -11.41 -7.04 -8.77
N LYS A 270 -12.59 -6.79 -9.39
CA LYS A 270 -13.37 -7.81 -10.08
C LYS A 270 -12.60 -8.45 -11.23
N VAL A 271 -11.75 -7.68 -11.91
CA VAL A 271 -10.87 -8.18 -12.98
C VAL A 271 -9.92 -9.25 -12.44
N GLY A 272 -9.32 -9.01 -11.28
CA GLY A 272 -8.43 -9.99 -10.63
C GLY A 272 -9.18 -11.26 -10.20
N GLU A 273 -10.39 -11.12 -9.65
CA GLU A 273 -11.24 -12.25 -9.26
C GLU A 273 -11.68 -13.08 -10.47
N ALA A 274 -12.11 -12.43 -11.55
CA ALA A 274 -12.49 -13.10 -12.80
C ALA A 274 -11.29 -13.84 -13.41
N LEU A 275 -10.13 -13.20 -13.48
CA LEU A 275 -8.91 -13.82 -13.98
C LEU A 275 -8.53 -15.10 -13.22
N VAL A 276 -8.58 -15.07 -11.89
CA VAL A 276 -8.31 -16.27 -11.07
C VAL A 276 -9.29 -17.40 -11.41
N ALA A 277 -10.58 -17.09 -11.54
CA ALA A 277 -11.60 -18.08 -11.90
C ALA A 277 -11.37 -18.68 -13.30
N ASP A 278 -10.96 -17.86 -14.27
CA ASP A 278 -10.67 -18.31 -15.64
C ASP A 278 -9.43 -19.21 -15.70
N LEU A 279 -8.36 -18.83 -15.01
CA LEU A 279 -7.14 -19.64 -14.92
C LEU A 279 -7.39 -20.99 -14.23
N GLN A 280 -8.25 -21.04 -13.21
CA GLN A 280 -8.65 -22.29 -12.54
C GLN A 280 -9.43 -23.20 -13.49
N ARG A 281 -10.42 -22.68 -14.21
CA ARG A 281 -11.19 -23.43 -15.21
C ARG A 281 -10.33 -24.01 -16.31
N SER A 282 -9.34 -23.24 -16.77
CA SER A 282 -8.40 -23.69 -17.77
C SER A 282 -7.51 -24.85 -17.31
N SER A 283 -7.22 -24.90 -15.99
CA SER A 283 -6.40 -25.97 -15.38
C SER A 283 -7.17 -27.28 -15.22
N GLU A 284 -8.51 -27.22 -15.05
CA GLU A 284 -9.37 -28.41 -14.87
C GLU A 284 -9.66 -29.10 -16.21
N ASN A 285 -9.43 -28.44 -17.34
CA ASN A 285 -9.69 -28.95 -18.69
C ASN A 285 -8.43 -29.51 -19.38
N VAL A 286 -7.30 -29.58 -18.71
CA VAL A 286 -6.04 -30.17 -19.17
C VAL A 286 -5.71 -31.42 -18.36
#